data_9a2f0213921cb2a7d01cd8bb3ae5631e
#
_entry.id   9a2f0213921cb2a7d01cd8bb3ae5631e
#
_cell.length_a   1.000
_cell.length_b   1.000
_cell.length_c   1.000
_cell.angle_alpha   90.00
_cell.angle_beta   90.00
_cell.angle_gamma   90.00
#
_symmetry.space_group_name_H-M   'P 1'
#
loop_
_entity.id
_entity.type
_entity.pdbx_description
1 polymer ?
#
loop_
_entity_poly.entity_id
_entity_poly.type
_entity_poly.pdbx_seq_one_letter_code
_entity_poly.pdbx_strand_id
1 'polypeptide(L)'
;MTRTAVVAGVGPGLGASLARRFAAEGCQVALFARSAEYIEELAADLPGPGEGLAVPTDLSDVEAARAGFDAVREAFGPIDVLVNHASAPAWSGLMDTSVEAFERSWAVNGRGAFVCSQEAVGDMLETGGGTVLFTGATSAVRSLGGAIGFTAAKFAARGMAMDIAQEFGSEGIHVAHVVLDGQIDTPDVRERFPDRDDDTFLDPDELAETYWHLVEQDHVGTQPFEVHVTNGPENSEFV
;
A
#
# COMPACT_ATOMS: atom_id res chain seq x y z
N MET A 1 -18.91 2.92 -14.05
CA MET A 1 -17.68 2.59 -14.82
C MET A 1 -16.90 1.62 -13.98
N THR A 2 -16.16 0.69 -14.59
CA THR A 2 -15.25 -0.21 -13.89
C THR A 2 -14.05 0.61 -13.41
N ARG A 3 -13.67 0.50 -12.13
CA ARG A 3 -12.50 1.19 -11.58
C ARG A 3 -11.23 0.42 -11.89
N THR A 4 -10.15 1.12 -12.22
CA THR A 4 -8.79 0.55 -12.34
C THR A 4 -8.03 0.78 -11.03
N ALA A 5 -7.61 -0.30 -10.39
CA ALA A 5 -6.87 -0.26 -9.12
C ALA A 5 -5.45 -0.80 -9.29
N VAL A 6 -4.46 -0.08 -8.77
CA VAL A 6 -3.07 -0.54 -8.69
C VAL A 6 -2.73 -0.86 -7.24
N VAL A 7 -2.34 -2.11 -6.97
CA VAL A 7 -1.76 -2.52 -5.69
C VAL A 7 -0.25 -2.56 -5.85
N ALA A 8 0.41 -1.49 -5.43
CA ALA A 8 1.86 -1.34 -5.51
C ALA A 8 2.52 -2.06 -4.33
N GLY A 9 2.90 -3.33 -4.55
CA GLY A 9 3.49 -4.21 -3.55
C GLY A 9 2.59 -5.37 -3.18
N VAL A 10 2.49 -6.38 -4.04
CA VAL A 10 1.68 -7.58 -3.80
C VAL A 10 2.58 -8.72 -3.30
N GLY A 11 2.17 -9.33 -2.21
CA GLY A 11 2.75 -10.53 -1.62
C GLY A 11 1.72 -11.32 -0.83
N PRO A 12 2.06 -12.51 -0.31
CA PRO A 12 1.18 -13.29 0.53
C PRO A 12 0.84 -12.53 1.82
N GLY A 13 -0.43 -12.26 2.06
CA GLY A 13 -0.98 -11.42 3.12
C GLY A 13 -1.75 -10.25 2.56
N LEU A 14 -1.64 -9.06 3.15
CA LEU A 14 -2.50 -7.91 2.83
C LEU A 14 -2.52 -7.54 1.34
N GLY A 15 -1.38 -7.57 0.65
CA GLY A 15 -1.35 -7.25 -0.79
C GLY A 15 -2.24 -8.17 -1.63
N ALA A 16 -2.24 -9.48 -1.32
CA ALA A 16 -3.11 -10.44 -1.97
C ALA A 16 -4.58 -10.28 -1.56
N SER A 17 -4.86 -10.00 -0.28
CA SER A 17 -6.21 -9.74 0.22
C SER A 17 -6.82 -8.48 -0.40
N LEU A 18 -6.03 -7.41 -0.55
CA LEU A 18 -6.44 -6.19 -1.26
C LEU A 18 -6.81 -6.50 -2.71
N ALA A 19 -5.96 -7.24 -3.43
CA ALA A 19 -6.21 -7.60 -4.82
C ALA A 19 -7.52 -8.41 -4.97
N ARG A 20 -7.74 -9.41 -4.10
CA ARG A 20 -8.97 -10.20 -4.09
C ARG A 20 -10.19 -9.37 -3.75
N ARG A 21 -10.10 -8.52 -2.73
CA ARG A 21 -11.21 -7.68 -2.29
C ARG A 21 -11.64 -6.72 -3.40
N PHE A 22 -10.69 -6.03 -4.03
CA PHE A 22 -10.99 -5.06 -5.08
C PHE A 22 -11.54 -5.75 -6.34
N ALA A 23 -11.01 -6.92 -6.71
CA ALA A 23 -11.54 -7.69 -7.83
C ALA A 23 -12.97 -8.21 -7.56
N ALA A 24 -13.27 -8.65 -6.33
CA ALA A 24 -14.62 -9.05 -5.91
C ALA A 24 -15.64 -7.92 -6.07
N GLU A 25 -15.22 -6.66 -5.88
CA GLU A 25 -16.04 -5.46 -6.11
C GLU A 25 -16.06 -4.98 -7.57
N GLY A 26 -15.43 -5.74 -8.47
CA GLY A 26 -15.45 -5.46 -9.91
C GLY A 26 -14.41 -4.47 -10.41
N CYS A 27 -13.37 -4.17 -9.61
CA CYS A 27 -12.23 -3.42 -10.11
C CYS A 27 -11.38 -4.27 -11.06
N GLN A 28 -10.81 -3.65 -12.08
CA GLN A 28 -9.64 -4.17 -12.78
C GLN A 28 -8.43 -3.92 -11.90
N VAL A 29 -7.67 -4.98 -11.54
CA VAL A 29 -6.63 -4.88 -10.52
C VAL A 29 -5.26 -5.21 -11.09
N ALA A 30 -4.36 -4.22 -11.11
CA ALA A 30 -2.97 -4.42 -11.46
C ALA A 30 -2.14 -4.74 -10.20
N LEU A 31 -1.39 -5.84 -10.28
CA LEU A 31 -0.59 -6.38 -9.18
C LEU A 31 0.89 -6.11 -9.44
N PHE A 32 1.47 -5.17 -8.67
CA PHE A 32 2.90 -4.85 -8.79
C PHE A 32 3.70 -5.63 -7.74
N ALA A 33 4.60 -6.47 -8.19
CA ALA A 33 5.58 -7.16 -7.35
C ALA A 33 6.80 -7.61 -8.16
N ARG A 34 7.86 -8.00 -7.49
CA ARG A 34 9.08 -8.52 -8.14
C ARG A 34 8.94 -9.98 -8.58
N SER A 35 8.12 -10.77 -7.86
CA SER A 35 7.88 -12.19 -8.17
C SER A 35 6.79 -12.33 -9.22
N ALA A 36 7.18 -12.47 -10.47
CA ALA A 36 6.26 -12.63 -11.60
C ALA A 36 5.34 -13.83 -11.41
N GLU A 37 5.90 -15.01 -11.13
CA GLU A 37 5.15 -16.27 -10.97
C GLU A 37 3.99 -16.12 -9.95
N TYR A 38 4.29 -15.54 -8.77
CA TYR A 38 3.29 -15.37 -7.71
C TYR A 38 2.12 -14.46 -8.14
N ILE A 39 2.42 -13.32 -8.76
CA ILE A 39 1.36 -12.37 -9.15
C ILE A 39 0.61 -12.81 -10.42
N GLU A 40 1.23 -13.62 -11.31
CA GLU A 40 0.55 -14.24 -12.44
C GLU A 40 -0.48 -15.26 -11.97
N GLU A 41 -0.11 -16.15 -11.03
CA GLU A 41 -1.04 -17.10 -10.43
C GLU A 41 -2.17 -16.38 -9.69
N LEU A 42 -1.85 -15.37 -8.88
CA LEU A 42 -2.86 -14.60 -8.16
C LEU A 42 -3.80 -13.84 -9.11
N ALA A 43 -3.28 -13.22 -10.16
CA ALA A 43 -4.09 -12.48 -11.13
C ALA A 43 -5.09 -13.40 -11.85
N ALA A 44 -4.67 -14.63 -12.16
CA ALA A 44 -5.53 -15.63 -12.80
C ALA A 44 -6.62 -16.19 -11.86
N ASP A 45 -6.43 -16.11 -10.54
CA ASP A 45 -7.33 -16.66 -9.50
C ASP A 45 -8.09 -15.56 -8.73
N LEU A 46 -8.14 -14.32 -9.24
CA LEU A 46 -8.90 -13.25 -8.59
C LEU A 46 -10.40 -13.52 -8.66
N PRO A 47 -11.14 -13.32 -7.56
CA PRO A 47 -12.58 -13.59 -7.50
C PRO A 47 -13.42 -12.48 -8.14
N GLY A 48 -14.68 -12.83 -8.46
CA GLY A 48 -15.68 -11.84 -8.85
C GLY A 48 -15.61 -11.41 -10.31
N PRO A 49 -16.21 -10.26 -10.64
CA PRO A 49 -16.27 -9.75 -12.02
C PRO A 49 -15.03 -8.95 -12.42
N GLY A 50 -14.11 -8.68 -11.48
CA GLY A 50 -12.86 -7.98 -11.75
C GLY A 50 -11.88 -8.82 -12.55
N GLU A 51 -10.92 -8.15 -13.17
CA GLU A 51 -9.85 -8.78 -13.96
C GLU A 51 -8.50 -8.42 -13.35
N GLY A 52 -7.58 -9.40 -13.27
CA GLY A 52 -6.23 -9.22 -12.73
C GLY A 52 -5.20 -9.01 -13.84
N LEU A 53 -4.26 -8.07 -13.63
CA LEU A 53 -3.09 -7.88 -14.46
C LEU A 53 -1.83 -8.03 -13.61
N ALA A 54 -1.03 -9.03 -13.89
CA ALA A 54 0.29 -9.18 -13.29
C ALA A 54 1.28 -8.23 -13.95
N VAL A 55 1.92 -7.36 -13.18
CA VAL A 55 2.92 -6.40 -13.66
C VAL A 55 4.21 -6.57 -12.84
N PRO A 56 5.13 -7.43 -13.28
CA PRO A 56 6.41 -7.62 -12.58
C PRO A 56 7.21 -6.32 -12.52
N THR A 57 7.33 -5.76 -11.31
CA THR A 57 7.88 -4.41 -11.11
C THR A 57 8.76 -4.36 -9.87
N ASP A 58 9.98 -3.84 -10.00
CA ASP A 58 10.80 -3.40 -8.87
C ASP A 58 10.56 -1.91 -8.62
N LEU A 59 9.81 -1.59 -7.57
CA LEU A 59 9.48 -0.20 -7.22
C LEU A 59 10.68 0.61 -6.70
N SER A 60 11.84 0.00 -6.51
CA SER A 60 13.08 0.72 -6.28
C SER A 60 13.70 1.29 -7.57
N ASP A 61 13.24 0.84 -8.73
CA ASP A 61 13.62 1.34 -10.06
C ASP A 61 12.50 2.24 -10.60
N VAL A 62 12.84 3.51 -10.82
CA VAL A 62 11.88 4.54 -11.26
C VAL A 62 11.33 4.24 -12.65
N GLU A 63 12.20 3.80 -13.57
CA GLU A 63 11.78 3.52 -14.95
C GLU A 63 10.93 2.25 -15.02
N ALA A 64 11.26 1.23 -14.23
CA ALA A 64 10.42 0.04 -14.12
C ALA A 64 9.04 0.36 -13.54
N ALA A 65 8.96 1.23 -12.51
CA ALA A 65 7.70 1.68 -11.95
C ALA A 65 6.84 2.39 -13.01
N ARG A 66 7.39 3.36 -13.73
CA ARG A 66 6.69 4.10 -14.80
C ARG A 66 6.21 3.18 -15.92
N ALA A 67 7.07 2.29 -16.40
CA ALA A 67 6.70 1.30 -17.42
C ALA A 67 5.55 0.39 -16.94
N GLY A 68 5.51 0.07 -15.64
CA GLY A 68 4.40 -0.66 -15.04
C GLY A 68 3.08 0.10 -15.14
N PHE A 69 3.05 1.40 -14.83
CA PHE A 69 1.86 2.23 -14.99
C PHE A 69 1.42 2.37 -16.45
N ASP A 70 2.38 2.48 -17.39
CA ASP A 70 2.06 2.50 -18.82
C ASP A 70 1.39 1.19 -19.26
N ALA A 71 1.86 0.04 -18.80
CA ALA A 71 1.23 -1.25 -19.08
C ALA A 71 -0.20 -1.35 -18.49
N VAL A 72 -0.45 -0.77 -17.32
CA VAL A 72 -1.81 -0.70 -16.74
C VAL A 72 -2.71 0.17 -17.60
N ARG A 73 -2.26 1.35 -18.01
CA ARG A 73 -3.02 2.27 -18.89
C ARG A 73 -3.37 1.62 -20.22
N GLU A 74 -2.44 0.85 -20.81
CA GLU A 74 -2.69 0.12 -22.06
C GLU A 74 -3.74 -0.96 -21.89
N ALA A 75 -3.73 -1.71 -20.77
CA ALA A 75 -4.64 -2.82 -20.52
C ALA A 75 -6.02 -2.37 -20.01
N PHE A 76 -6.05 -1.45 -19.06
CA PHE A 76 -7.23 -1.12 -18.25
C PHE A 76 -7.68 0.34 -18.35
N GLY A 77 -6.84 1.20 -18.89
CA GLY A 77 -7.10 2.65 -18.92
C GLY A 77 -6.54 3.39 -17.68
N PRO A 78 -7.02 4.61 -17.44
CA PRO A 78 -6.51 5.46 -16.36
C PRO A 78 -6.75 4.84 -14.98
N ILE A 79 -5.88 5.19 -14.04
CA ILE A 79 -5.91 4.66 -12.67
C ILE A 79 -6.90 5.47 -11.82
N ASP A 80 -7.85 4.77 -11.18
CA ASP A 80 -8.82 5.34 -10.24
C ASP A 80 -8.40 5.14 -8.77
N VAL A 81 -7.66 4.05 -8.48
CA VAL A 81 -7.24 3.69 -7.13
C VAL A 81 -5.79 3.28 -7.11
N LEU A 82 -5.01 3.87 -6.21
CA LEU A 82 -3.64 3.44 -5.92
C LEU A 82 -3.51 3.02 -4.46
N VAL A 83 -2.94 1.86 -4.21
CA VAL A 83 -2.50 1.45 -2.87
C VAL A 83 -0.98 1.38 -2.83
N ASN A 84 -0.32 2.33 -2.18
CA ASN A 84 1.10 2.30 -1.86
C ASN A 84 1.33 1.34 -0.68
N HIS A 85 1.53 0.05 -0.98
CA HIS A 85 1.68 -1.02 0.01
C HIS A 85 3.09 -1.63 0.06
N ALA A 86 3.90 -1.45 -0.97
CA ALA A 86 5.26 -2.00 -1.01
C ALA A 86 6.08 -1.61 0.22
N SER A 87 6.84 -2.57 0.72
CA SER A 87 7.67 -2.37 1.89
C SER A 87 9.04 -3.06 1.75
N ALA A 88 10.08 -2.33 2.11
CA ALA A 88 11.43 -2.83 2.30
C ALA A 88 11.87 -2.48 3.72
N PRO A 89 11.70 -3.41 4.68
CA PRO A 89 12.09 -3.15 6.06
C PRO A 89 13.61 -3.09 6.23
N ALA A 90 14.08 -2.25 7.15
CA ALA A 90 15.47 -2.16 7.58
C ALA A 90 15.48 -2.14 9.13
N TRP A 91 15.64 -3.32 9.71
CA TRP A 91 15.60 -3.54 11.16
C TRP A 91 16.99 -3.44 11.76
N SER A 92 17.57 -2.24 11.79
CA SER A 92 18.85 -1.94 12.45
C SER A 92 18.87 -0.51 12.96
N GLY A 93 19.62 -0.28 14.05
CA GLY A 93 19.82 1.02 14.65
C GLY A 93 20.76 1.91 13.85
N LEU A 94 20.91 3.17 14.29
CA LEU A 94 21.72 4.17 13.58
C LEU A 94 23.16 3.71 13.31
N MET A 95 23.82 3.10 14.29
CA MET A 95 25.24 2.74 14.17
C MET A 95 25.47 1.47 13.36
N ASP A 96 24.42 0.62 13.20
CA ASP A 96 24.49 -0.68 12.52
C ASP A 96 23.85 -0.66 11.14
N THR A 97 23.26 0.49 10.73
CA THR A 97 22.64 0.65 9.41
C THR A 97 23.66 1.19 8.43
N SER A 98 23.98 0.42 7.38
CA SER A 98 24.80 0.93 6.28
C SER A 98 24.01 1.92 5.42
N VAL A 99 24.71 2.80 4.70
CA VAL A 99 24.10 3.75 3.76
C VAL A 99 23.28 3.01 2.71
N GLU A 100 23.79 1.91 2.18
CA GLU A 100 23.11 1.10 1.16
C GLU A 100 21.82 0.46 1.71
N ALA A 101 21.81 0.03 2.99
CA ALA A 101 20.60 -0.50 3.63
C ALA A 101 19.54 0.61 3.84
N PHE A 102 19.97 1.79 4.23
CA PHE A 102 19.13 2.98 4.35
C PHE A 102 18.53 3.36 3.00
N GLU A 103 19.35 3.46 1.97
CA GLU A 103 18.95 3.82 0.61
C GLU A 103 18.00 2.80 -0.01
N ARG A 104 18.19 1.48 0.21
CA ARG A 104 17.24 0.45 -0.25
C ARG A 104 15.87 0.62 0.40
N SER A 105 15.82 0.87 1.71
CA SER A 105 14.55 1.12 2.41
C SER A 105 13.87 2.38 1.87
N TRP A 106 14.62 3.45 1.69
CA TRP A 106 14.14 4.70 1.12
C TRP A 106 13.65 4.53 -0.33
N ALA A 107 14.40 3.80 -1.16
CA ALA A 107 14.07 3.59 -2.57
C ALA A 107 12.70 2.97 -2.79
N VAL A 108 12.29 2.03 -1.93
CA VAL A 108 10.98 1.37 -2.02
C VAL A 108 9.90 2.17 -1.27
N ASN A 109 10.10 2.39 0.04
CA ASN A 109 9.03 2.96 0.89
C ASN A 109 8.82 4.48 0.69
N GLY A 110 9.85 5.20 0.26
CA GLY A 110 9.81 6.66 0.03
C GLY A 110 9.70 6.99 -1.46
N ARG A 111 10.80 6.83 -2.20
CA ARG A 111 10.87 7.20 -3.61
C ARG A 111 9.89 6.41 -4.49
N GLY A 112 9.75 5.09 -4.26
CA GLY A 112 8.80 4.25 -5.01
C GLY A 112 7.38 4.70 -4.81
N ALA A 113 6.98 4.96 -3.56
CA ALA A 113 5.64 5.49 -3.25
C ALA A 113 5.41 6.87 -3.88
N PHE A 114 6.42 7.74 -3.91
CA PHE A 114 6.35 9.03 -4.60
C PHE A 114 6.07 8.86 -6.10
N VAL A 115 6.85 8.01 -6.79
CA VAL A 115 6.68 7.77 -8.23
C VAL A 115 5.31 7.18 -8.53
N CYS A 116 4.88 6.16 -7.78
CA CYS A 116 3.55 5.57 -7.95
C CYS A 116 2.44 6.62 -7.76
N SER A 117 2.58 7.49 -6.75
CA SER A 117 1.60 8.54 -6.50
C SER A 117 1.58 9.58 -7.63
N GLN A 118 2.76 9.95 -8.16
CA GLN A 118 2.86 10.90 -9.27
C GLN A 118 2.15 10.37 -10.53
N GLU A 119 2.34 9.08 -10.84
CA GLU A 119 1.70 8.43 -11.99
C GLU A 119 0.16 8.34 -11.82
N ALA A 120 -0.31 7.87 -10.67
CA ALA A 120 -1.74 7.70 -10.44
C ALA A 120 -2.48 9.04 -10.31
N VAL A 121 -1.92 10.00 -9.57
CA VAL A 121 -2.52 11.34 -9.41
C VAL A 121 -2.63 12.06 -10.76
N GLY A 122 -1.65 11.87 -11.66
CA GLY A 122 -1.73 12.38 -13.02
C GLY A 122 -3.00 11.93 -13.74
N ASP A 123 -3.31 10.63 -13.73
CA ASP A 123 -4.52 10.08 -14.33
C ASP A 123 -5.80 10.58 -13.61
N MET A 124 -5.78 10.60 -12.28
CA MET A 124 -6.92 11.04 -11.45
C MET A 124 -7.30 12.50 -11.72
N LEU A 125 -6.32 13.38 -11.94
CA LEU A 125 -6.58 14.78 -12.32
C LEU A 125 -7.24 14.90 -13.70
N GLU A 126 -6.88 14.03 -14.63
CA GLU A 126 -7.48 14.02 -15.97
C GLU A 126 -8.90 13.44 -15.99
N THR A 127 -9.20 12.49 -15.08
CA THR A 127 -10.50 11.80 -15.00
C THR A 127 -11.47 12.42 -14.00
N GLY A 128 -11.00 13.35 -13.16
CA GLY A 128 -11.84 14.13 -12.24
C GLY A 128 -11.92 13.54 -10.83
N GLY A 129 -10.93 12.78 -10.41
CA GLY A 129 -10.77 12.31 -9.04
C GLY A 129 -10.31 10.85 -8.93
N GLY A 130 -10.07 10.40 -7.70
CA GLY A 130 -9.63 9.05 -7.40
C GLY A 130 -9.23 8.87 -5.95
N THR A 131 -8.65 7.72 -5.62
CA THR A 131 -8.25 7.40 -4.25
C THR A 131 -6.80 6.93 -4.18
N VAL A 132 -6.01 7.56 -3.33
CA VAL A 132 -4.61 7.14 -3.03
C VAL A 132 -4.51 6.71 -1.58
N LEU A 133 -4.19 5.43 -1.37
CA LEU A 133 -4.01 4.86 -0.04
C LEU A 133 -2.55 4.58 0.24
N PHE A 134 -2.08 4.99 1.41
CA PHE A 134 -0.73 4.70 1.89
C PHE A 134 -0.81 3.70 3.04
N THR A 135 -0.15 2.56 2.90
CA THR A 135 0.05 1.62 3.99
C THR A 135 1.13 2.14 4.91
N GLY A 136 0.70 2.63 6.04
CA GLY A 136 1.55 3.03 7.15
C GLY A 136 1.97 1.84 8.02
N ALA A 137 2.58 2.17 9.13
CA ALA A 137 2.98 1.25 10.19
C ALA A 137 3.10 2.04 11.49
N THR A 138 3.27 1.37 12.64
CA THR A 138 3.69 2.00 13.90
C THR A 138 4.82 3.00 13.66
N SER A 139 5.80 2.62 12.84
CA SER A 139 6.96 3.44 12.48
C SER A 139 6.65 4.67 11.62
N ALA A 140 5.40 4.90 11.23
CA ALA A 140 4.98 6.13 10.54
C ALA A 140 4.50 7.23 11.50
N VAL A 141 4.18 6.86 12.74
CA VAL A 141 3.60 7.77 13.75
C VAL A 141 4.44 7.86 15.02
N ARG A 142 5.19 6.81 15.37
CA ARG A 142 6.13 6.81 16.50
C ARG A 142 7.33 5.91 16.21
N SER A 143 8.46 6.15 16.88
CA SER A 143 9.64 5.30 16.77
C SER A 143 9.76 4.37 17.98
N LEU A 144 10.03 3.09 17.72
CA LEU A 144 10.36 2.10 18.76
C LEU A 144 11.88 1.89 18.90
N GLY A 145 12.69 2.58 18.10
CA GLY A 145 14.14 2.38 18.00
C GLY A 145 14.51 1.15 17.16
N GLY A 146 15.77 1.05 16.76
CA GLY A 146 16.29 -0.13 16.05
C GLY A 146 15.79 -0.33 14.60
N ALA A 147 15.26 0.72 13.94
CA ALA A 147 14.74 0.63 12.58
C ALA A 147 14.85 1.98 11.85
N ILE A 148 16.04 2.62 11.91
CA ILE A 148 16.20 4.02 11.46
C ILE A 148 15.78 4.24 10.01
N GLY A 149 16.17 3.36 9.09
CA GLY A 149 15.83 3.48 7.67
C GLY A 149 14.33 3.31 7.41
N PHE A 150 13.71 2.32 8.05
CA PHE A 150 12.28 2.06 7.92
C PHE A 150 11.44 3.19 8.53
N THR A 151 11.78 3.63 9.73
CA THR A 151 11.11 4.74 10.42
C THR A 151 11.17 6.02 9.58
N ALA A 152 12.36 6.40 9.09
CA ALA A 152 12.53 7.59 8.26
C ALA A 152 11.65 7.52 6.99
N ALA A 153 11.63 6.37 6.31
CA ALA A 153 10.86 6.20 5.08
C ALA A 153 9.34 6.17 5.33
N LYS A 154 8.88 5.56 6.43
CA LYS A 154 7.43 5.54 6.78
C LYS A 154 6.92 6.89 7.26
N PHE A 155 7.71 7.68 8.00
CA PHE A 155 7.37 9.08 8.29
C PHE A 155 7.29 9.93 7.01
N ALA A 156 8.23 9.71 6.08
CA ALA A 156 8.19 10.41 4.80
C ALA A 156 6.95 10.04 3.97
N ALA A 157 6.57 8.76 3.92
CA ALA A 157 5.34 8.32 3.24
C ALA A 157 4.09 8.99 3.84
N ARG A 158 4.01 9.09 5.18
CA ARG A 158 2.92 9.84 5.85
C ARG A 158 2.94 11.33 5.49
N GLY A 159 4.14 11.95 5.46
CA GLY A 159 4.29 13.34 5.04
C GLY A 159 3.84 13.58 3.60
N MET A 160 4.20 12.68 2.69
CA MET A 160 3.73 12.75 1.29
C MET A 160 2.21 12.60 1.20
N ALA A 161 1.62 11.65 1.94
CA ALA A 161 0.17 11.49 1.98
C ALA A 161 -0.55 12.77 2.43
N MET A 162 -0.02 13.45 3.47
CA MET A 162 -0.57 14.72 3.96
C MET A 162 -0.49 15.82 2.91
N ASP A 163 0.63 15.93 2.23
CA ASP A 163 0.88 16.98 1.23
C ASP A 163 -0.03 16.79 0.00
N ILE A 164 -0.11 15.56 -0.52
CA ILE A 164 -1.00 15.20 -1.64
C ILE A 164 -2.47 15.45 -1.27
N ALA A 165 -2.90 15.07 -0.06
CA ALA A 165 -4.27 15.32 0.41
C ALA A 165 -4.59 16.82 0.45
N GLN A 166 -3.64 17.63 0.90
CA GLN A 166 -3.80 19.09 1.00
C GLN A 166 -3.79 19.75 -0.38
N GLU A 167 -2.97 19.27 -1.29
CA GLU A 167 -2.80 19.85 -2.62
C GLU A 167 -3.97 19.49 -3.55
N PHE A 168 -4.39 18.21 -3.57
CA PHE A 168 -5.32 17.68 -4.56
C PHE A 168 -6.72 17.30 -4.03
N GLY A 169 -6.98 17.48 -2.73
CA GLY A 169 -8.29 17.15 -2.17
C GLY A 169 -9.45 17.92 -2.80
N SER A 170 -9.22 19.19 -3.19
CA SER A 170 -10.22 20.01 -3.90
C SER A 170 -10.47 19.56 -5.34
N GLU A 171 -9.55 18.79 -5.92
CA GLU A 171 -9.65 18.22 -7.26
C GLU A 171 -10.34 16.84 -7.28
N GLY A 172 -10.89 16.41 -6.14
CA GLY A 172 -11.61 15.15 -6.01
C GLY A 172 -10.72 13.93 -5.70
N ILE A 173 -9.48 14.16 -5.30
CA ILE A 173 -8.58 13.06 -4.93
C ILE A 173 -8.65 12.83 -3.43
N HIS A 174 -9.17 11.66 -3.03
CA HIS A 174 -9.15 11.19 -1.66
C HIS A 174 -7.81 10.54 -1.34
N VAL A 175 -7.12 11.03 -0.33
CA VAL A 175 -5.87 10.43 0.16
C VAL A 175 -6.05 9.97 1.59
N ALA A 176 -5.75 8.71 1.87
CA ALA A 176 -5.76 8.18 3.24
C ALA A 176 -4.48 7.43 3.58
N HIS A 177 -4.06 7.59 4.83
CA HIS A 177 -2.92 6.90 5.43
C HIS A 177 -3.43 5.89 6.46
N VAL A 178 -3.20 4.59 6.22
CA VAL A 178 -3.65 3.50 7.09
C VAL A 178 -2.49 3.04 7.97
N VAL A 179 -2.50 3.41 9.22
CA VAL A 179 -1.49 3.01 10.21
C VAL A 179 -1.80 1.59 10.68
N LEU A 180 -0.96 0.64 10.32
CA LEU A 180 -1.04 -0.74 10.80
C LEU A 180 -0.13 -0.90 12.02
N ASP A 181 -0.74 -0.87 13.20
CA ASP A 181 -0.04 -0.98 14.49
C ASP A 181 -0.14 -2.40 15.04
N GLY A 182 0.52 -3.32 14.36
CA GLY A 182 0.55 -4.75 14.66
C GLY A 182 1.25 -5.55 13.58
N GLN A 183 1.39 -6.84 13.81
CA GLN A 183 1.93 -7.77 12.82
C GLN A 183 0.80 -8.32 11.96
N ILE A 184 0.90 -8.14 10.65
CA ILE A 184 -0.04 -8.74 9.70
C ILE A 184 0.18 -10.25 9.68
N ASP A 185 -0.90 -11.01 9.69
CA ASP A 185 -0.86 -12.47 9.52
C ASP A 185 -0.38 -12.82 8.12
N THR A 186 0.84 -13.34 8.05
CA THR A 186 1.45 -13.82 6.80
C THR A 186 2.21 -15.11 7.07
N PRO A 187 2.43 -15.98 6.07
CA PRO A 187 3.22 -17.20 6.23
C PRO A 187 4.58 -16.96 6.88
N ASP A 188 5.32 -15.95 6.41
CA ASP A 188 6.65 -15.63 6.94
C ASP A 188 6.61 -15.15 8.41
N VAL A 189 5.57 -14.41 8.78
CA VAL A 189 5.37 -13.93 10.15
C VAL A 189 4.99 -15.10 11.07
N ARG A 190 4.13 -16.01 10.61
CA ARG A 190 3.77 -17.23 11.33
C ARG A 190 4.97 -18.16 11.55
N GLU A 191 5.80 -18.32 10.53
CA GLU A 191 7.04 -19.11 10.67
C GLU A 191 8.01 -18.48 11.68
N ARG A 192 8.10 -17.15 11.69
CA ARG A 192 8.97 -16.41 12.61
C ARG A 192 8.47 -16.40 14.06
N PHE A 193 7.17 -16.47 14.27
CA PHE A 193 6.53 -16.41 15.58
C PHE A 193 5.53 -17.56 15.79
N PRO A 194 6.00 -18.82 15.79
CA PRO A 194 5.12 -20.00 15.79
C PRO A 194 4.29 -20.17 17.06
N ASP A 195 4.76 -19.63 18.18
CA ASP A 195 4.11 -19.77 19.50
C ASP A 195 3.21 -18.57 19.85
N ARG A 196 3.02 -17.64 18.91
CA ARG A 196 2.21 -16.44 19.15
C ARG A 196 0.74 -16.74 18.92
N ASP A 197 -0.13 -16.25 19.82
CA ASP A 197 -1.58 -16.44 19.75
C ASP A 197 -2.18 -15.79 18.48
N ASP A 198 -3.14 -16.47 17.86
CA ASP A 198 -3.75 -16.08 16.59
C ASP A 198 -4.40 -14.70 16.65
N ASP A 199 -5.07 -14.36 17.76
CA ASP A 199 -5.76 -13.09 17.98
C ASP A 199 -4.82 -11.89 18.15
N THR A 200 -3.49 -12.11 18.18
CA THR A 200 -2.50 -11.06 18.27
C THR A 200 -1.97 -10.59 16.90
N PHE A 201 -2.45 -11.19 15.81
CA PHE A 201 -2.13 -10.76 14.45
C PHE A 201 -3.25 -9.92 13.84
N LEU A 202 -2.89 -9.04 12.93
CA LEU A 202 -3.85 -8.33 12.09
C LEU A 202 -4.26 -9.25 10.93
N ASP A 203 -5.54 -9.53 10.83
CA ASP A 203 -6.09 -10.33 9.74
C ASP A 203 -6.03 -9.55 8.41
N PRO A 204 -5.38 -10.07 7.35
CA PRO A 204 -5.22 -9.36 6.11
C PRO A 204 -6.53 -9.18 5.32
N ASP A 205 -7.51 -10.08 5.48
CA ASP A 205 -8.79 -9.96 4.79
C ASP A 205 -9.66 -8.89 5.47
N GLU A 206 -9.69 -8.82 6.80
CA GLU A 206 -10.36 -7.76 7.55
C GLU A 206 -9.70 -6.39 7.33
N LEU A 207 -8.38 -6.37 7.16
CA LEU A 207 -7.68 -5.15 6.74
C LEU A 207 -8.12 -4.72 5.34
N ALA A 208 -8.26 -5.64 4.40
CA ALA A 208 -8.70 -5.32 3.04
C ALA A 208 -10.11 -4.71 3.01
N GLU A 209 -11.03 -5.13 3.91
CA GLU A 209 -12.33 -4.47 4.11
C GLU A 209 -12.18 -3.00 4.52
N THR A 210 -11.24 -2.72 5.43
CA THR A 210 -10.94 -1.34 5.84
C THR A 210 -10.48 -0.48 4.67
N TYR A 211 -9.58 -1.02 3.82
CA TYR A 211 -9.12 -0.31 2.63
C TYR A 211 -10.24 -0.09 1.61
N TRP A 212 -11.08 -1.11 1.39
CA TRP A 212 -12.23 -0.97 0.50
C TRP A 212 -13.20 0.10 0.98
N HIS A 213 -13.48 0.14 2.28
CA HIS A 213 -14.33 1.18 2.86
C HIS A 213 -13.79 2.60 2.57
N LEU A 214 -12.47 2.80 2.58
CA LEU A 214 -11.85 4.07 2.21
C LEU A 214 -12.03 4.41 0.72
N VAL A 215 -11.98 3.40 -0.15
CA VAL A 215 -12.23 3.58 -1.60
C VAL A 215 -13.68 3.97 -1.90
N GLU A 216 -14.63 3.49 -1.09
CA GLU A 216 -16.06 3.80 -1.26
C GLU A 216 -16.49 5.17 -0.73
N GLN A 217 -15.59 5.93 -0.09
CA GLN A 217 -15.92 7.23 0.50
C GLN A 217 -16.12 8.32 -0.56
N ASP A 218 -17.32 8.43 -1.11
CA ASP A 218 -17.63 9.40 -2.17
C ASP A 218 -17.88 10.82 -1.64
N HIS A 219 -18.15 11.00 -0.33
CA HIS A 219 -18.53 12.30 0.24
C HIS A 219 -17.31 13.04 0.81
N VAL A 220 -16.80 14.01 0.07
CA VAL A 220 -15.60 14.81 0.40
C VAL A 220 -15.60 15.35 1.85
N GLY A 221 -16.76 15.74 2.41
CA GLY A 221 -16.85 16.27 3.77
C GLY A 221 -16.68 15.25 4.90
N THR A 222 -16.57 13.96 4.59
CA THR A 222 -16.45 12.88 5.59
C THR A 222 -15.32 11.89 5.31
N GLN A 223 -14.46 12.18 4.33
CA GLN A 223 -13.32 11.33 4.01
C GLN A 223 -12.27 11.39 5.12
N PRO A 224 -11.89 10.24 5.73
CA PRO A 224 -10.85 10.21 6.73
C PRO A 224 -9.47 10.33 6.05
N PHE A 225 -8.59 11.12 6.63
CA PHE A 225 -7.18 11.18 6.20
C PHE A 225 -6.35 10.06 6.85
N GLU A 226 -6.55 9.75 8.12
CA GLU A 226 -5.75 8.74 8.81
C GLU A 226 -6.64 7.76 9.57
N VAL A 227 -6.39 6.47 9.34
CA VAL A 227 -7.04 5.37 10.05
C VAL A 227 -5.98 4.56 10.79
N HIS A 228 -6.16 4.36 12.08
CA HIS A 228 -5.24 3.60 12.92
C HIS A 228 -5.87 2.25 13.25
N VAL A 229 -5.25 1.16 12.77
CA VAL A 229 -5.70 -0.22 12.99
C VAL A 229 -4.72 -0.93 13.92
N THR A 230 -5.25 -1.53 14.97
CA THR A 230 -4.48 -2.25 15.98
C THR A 230 -5.07 -3.63 16.21
N ASN A 231 -4.26 -4.55 16.71
CA ASN A 231 -4.71 -5.89 17.10
C ASN A 231 -5.31 -5.97 18.52
N GLY A 232 -5.92 -4.90 18.97
CA GLY A 232 -6.65 -4.81 20.24
C GLY A 232 -6.15 -3.70 21.16
N PRO A 233 -7.01 -3.23 22.07
CA PRO A 233 -6.75 -2.06 22.89
C PRO A 233 -5.64 -2.24 23.93
N GLU A 234 -5.32 -3.47 24.30
CA GLU A 234 -4.28 -3.77 25.29
C GLU A 234 -2.86 -3.63 24.71
N ASN A 235 -2.72 -3.61 23.39
CA ASN A 235 -1.43 -3.58 22.68
C ASN A 235 -1.17 -2.25 21.97
N SER A 236 -2.03 -1.25 22.17
CA SER A 236 -1.96 0.03 21.46
C SER A 236 -1.65 1.17 22.40
N GLU A 237 -0.52 1.81 22.20
CA GLU A 237 -0.32 3.18 22.67
C GLU A 237 -0.79 4.11 21.54
N PHE A 238 -2.02 4.61 21.66
CA PHE A 238 -2.52 5.61 20.72
C PHE A 238 -1.68 6.88 20.80
N VAL A 239 -1.34 7.45 19.64
CA VAL A 239 -0.58 8.70 19.51
C VAL A 239 -1.50 9.89 19.67
#